data_d38c9814ebf60f7c9280475a724ce806
#
_entry.id   d38c9814ebf60f7c9280475a724ce806
#
_cell.length_a   1.000
_cell.length_b   1.000
_cell.length_c   1.000
_cell.angle_alpha   90.00
_cell.angle_beta   90.00
_cell.angle_gamma   90.00
#
_symmetry.space_group_name_H-M   'P 1'
#
loop_
_entity.id
_entity.type
_entity.pdbx_description
1 polymer ?
#
loop_
_entity_poly.entity_id
_entity_poly.type
_entity_poly.pdbx_seq_one_letter_code
_entity_poly.pdbx_strand_id
1 'polypeptide(L)'
;TVATKRVIANLFYRNVRILRPVFLGEVLHTTTEVAALQDSRSTGTGTLRGKVLLKITTYANDEKVLEYYRAPLVRLKGKELPGHNDDLGSDSELNLNEYQQSSYEDWKLSSLQKYEQDIPPGVINDPLKDVVDQALALVRLTQNVASVHRDVNASPYPNRLVYGGHTVALAQASLSRVFTNTATILGWHLCNHTGPVFEEDLLSFQHEVIDKQEYASGNIIAVRSRVFVHRDNEEPQEVLEWIPIILTS
;
A
#
# COMPACT_ATOMS: atom_id res chain seq x y z
N THR A 1 -18.61 -0.33 -5.10
CA THR A 1 -17.95 0.33 -3.93
C THR A 1 -18.45 -0.28 -2.62
N VAL A 2 -18.10 -1.57 -2.39
CA VAL A 2 -18.71 -2.38 -1.32
C VAL A 2 -18.52 -1.74 0.07
N ALA A 3 -17.41 -1.14 0.41
CA ALA A 3 -17.17 -0.57 1.74
C ALA A 3 -16.89 0.95 1.73
N THR A 4 -16.72 1.59 0.59
CA THR A 4 -16.06 2.89 0.46
C THR A 4 -16.80 4.08 1.09
N LYS A 5 -18.13 4.11 1.06
CA LYS A 5 -18.93 5.26 1.55
C LYS A 5 -18.83 5.50 3.06
N ARG A 6 -18.45 4.48 3.84
CA ARG A 6 -18.40 4.55 5.31
C ARG A 6 -17.03 4.24 5.87
N VAL A 7 -16.02 4.19 4.99
CA VAL A 7 -14.63 3.96 5.38
C VAL A 7 -14.15 5.09 6.29
N ILE A 8 -13.55 4.70 7.40
CA ILE A 8 -12.81 5.57 8.31
C ILE A 8 -11.34 5.60 7.86
N ALA A 9 -10.76 4.41 7.60
CA ALA A 9 -9.40 4.23 7.14
C ALA A 9 -9.28 2.87 6.43
N ASN A 10 -8.29 2.69 5.58
CA ASN A 10 -7.82 1.37 5.17
C ASN A 10 -6.68 0.98 6.11
N LEU A 11 -6.79 -0.16 6.77
CA LEU A 11 -5.82 -0.57 7.79
C LEU A 11 -4.58 -1.19 7.15
N PHE A 12 -4.81 -2.13 6.20
CA PHE A 12 -3.72 -2.83 5.55
C PHE A 12 -4.08 -3.34 4.15
N TYR A 13 -3.02 -3.69 3.41
CA TYR A 13 -3.04 -4.59 2.24
C TYR A 13 -2.15 -5.79 2.53
N ARG A 14 -2.50 -6.96 1.97
CA ARG A 14 -1.74 -8.21 2.06
C ARG A 14 -1.67 -8.88 0.71
N ASN A 15 -0.53 -9.50 0.41
CA ASN A 15 -0.33 -10.39 -0.73
C ASN A 15 -0.81 -9.75 -2.04
N VAL A 16 -0.40 -8.49 -2.28
CA VAL A 16 -0.66 -7.83 -3.56
C VAL A 16 0.24 -8.47 -4.60
N ARG A 17 -0.35 -9.14 -5.59
CA ARG A 17 0.38 -9.81 -6.66
C ARG A 17 -0.06 -9.27 -8.01
N ILE A 18 0.89 -8.69 -8.75
CA ILE A 18 0.71 -8.31 -10.15
C ILE A 18 1.10 -9.54 -10.97
N LEU A 19 0.12 -10.24 -11.54
CA LEU A 19 0.30 -11.57 -12.11
C LEU A 19 0.82 -11.55 -13.55
N ARG A 20 0.65 -10.45 -14.26
CA ARG A 20 1.28 -10.16 -15.55
C ARG A 20 1.16 -8.66 -15.89
N PRO A 21 1.94 -8.15 -16.84
CA PRO A 21 1.73 -6.81 -17.39
C PRO A 21 0.33 -6.64 -18.01
N VAL A 22 -0.21 -5.43 -17.92
CA VAL A 22 -1.43 -5.02 -18.62
C VAL A 22 -1.03 -4.14 -19.80
N PHE A 23 -1.56 -4.42 -20.99
CA PHE A 23 -1.22 -3.73 -22.22
C PHE A 23 -2.31 -2.73 -22.63
N LEU A 24 -1.92 -1.75 -23.45
CA LEU A 24 -2.86 -0.79 -24.03
C LEU A 24 -3.92 -1.51 -24.86
N GLY A 25 -5.20 -1.14 -24.65
CA GLY A 25 -6.35 -1.75 -25.32
C GLY A 25 -7.01 -2.88 -24.53
N GLU A 26 -6.39 -3.39 -23.47
CA GLU A 26 -7.04 -4.37 -22.60
C GLU A 26 -8.13 -3.72 -21.75
N VAL A 27 -9.24 -4.44 -21.56
CA VAL A 27 -10.37 -4.00 -20.73
C VAL A 27 -10.22 -4.62 -19.34
N LEU A 28 -10.16 -3.76 -18.32
CA LEU A 28 -10.04 -4.20 -16.94
C LEU A 28 -11.42 -4.29 -16.27
N HIS A 29 -11.66 -5.39 -15.56
CA HIS A 29 -12.76 -5.49 -14.62
C HIS A 29 -12.30 -6.08 -13.28
N THR A 30 -12.96 -5.67 -12.20
CA THR A 30 -12.55 -6.06 -10.84
C THR A 30 -13.72 -6.67 -10.10
N THR A 31 -13.50 -7.83 -9.49
CA THR A 31 -14.41 -8.46 -8.53
C THR A 31 -13.96 -8.17 -7.11
N THR A 32 -14.92 -8.11 -6.20
CA THR A 32 -14.68 -7.88 -4.77
C THR A 32 -15.52 -8.85 -3.96
N GLU A 33 -14.86 -9.64 -3.13
CA GLU A 33 -15.49 -10.59 -2.21
C GLU A 33 -15.25 -10.15 -0.77
N VAL A 34 -16.26 -10.33 0.10
CA VAL A 34 -16.09 -10.19 1.55
C VAL A 34 -15.55 -11.52 2.08
N ALA A 35 -14.30 -11.53 2.51
CA ALA A 35 -13.63 -12.73 3.00
C ALA A 35 -13.82 -12.93 4.51
N ALA A 36 -13.86 -11.83 5.31
CA ALA A 36 -14.06 -11.90 6.75
C ALA A 36 -14.63 -10.58 7.31
N LEU A 37 -15.29 -10.66 8.46
CA LEU A 37 -15.89 -9.56 9.19
C LEU A 37 -15.49 -9.62 10.66
N GLN A 38 -15.06 -8.48 11.24
CA GLN A 38 -14.74 -8.38 12.65
C GLN A 38 -15.30 -7.10 13.24
N ASP A 39 -16.03 -7.22 14.32
CA ASP A 39 -16.56 -6.08 15.06
C ASP A 39 -15.45 -5.35 15.83
N SER A 40 -15.60 -4.04 15.99
CA SER A 40 -14.66 -3.18 16.68
C SER A 40 -15.37 -2.02 17.36
N ARG A 41 -14.75 -1.49 18.43
CA ARG A 41 -15.16 -0.24 19.08
C ARG A 41 -14.00 0.74 19.11
N SER A 42 -14.30 2.03 19.01
CA SER A 42 -13.29 3.05 19.27
C SER A 42 -12.97 3.10 20.76
N THR A 43 -11.70 3.11 21.11
CA THR A 43 -11.24 3.17 22.51
C THR A 43 -11.60 4.49 23.20
N GLY A 44 -11.64 5.62 22.46
CA GLY A 44 -11.94 6.94 23.04
C GLY A 44 -13.43 7.31 23.03
N THR A 45 -14.14 7.06 21.93
CA THR A 45 -15.52 7.51 21.74
C THR A 45 -16.57 6.41 21.91
N GLY A 46 -16.16 5.16 22.03
CA GLY A 46 -17.07 3.99 22.01
C GLY A 46 -17.80 3.77 20.67
N THR A 47 -17.46 4.54 19.63
CA THR A 47 -18.11 4.43 18.32
C THR A 47 -17.99 3.02 17.76
N LEU A 48 -19.13 2.46 17.33
CA LEU A 48 -19.19 1.13 16.76
C LEU A 48 -18.62 1.11 15.34
N ARG A 49 -17.68 0.20 15.10
CA ARG A 49 -16.95 0.04 13.85
C ARG A 49 -16.90 -1.43 13.46
N GLY A 50 -16.62 -1.69 12.21
CA GLY A 50 -16.34 -3.03 11.71
C GLY A 50 -15.10 -3.00 10.84
N LYS A 51 -14.28 -4.06 10.94
CA LYS A 51 -13.22 -4.36 9.98
C LYS A 51 -13.78 -5.35 8.97
N VAL A 52 -13.52 -5.09 7.70
CA VAL A 52 -14.00 -5.93 6.60
C VAL A 52 -12.80 -6.39 5.80
N LEU A 53 -12.49 -7.69 5.80
CA LEU A 53 -11.48 -8.22 4.90
C LEU A 53 -12.10 -8.41 3.52
N LEU A 54 -11.53 -7.75 2.52
CA LEU A 54 -11.95 -7.83 1.12
C LEU A 54 -10.87 -8.54 0.31
N LYS A 55 -11.26 -9.58 -0.44
CA LYS A 55 -10.45 -10.12 -1.52
C LYS A 55 -10.80 -9.39 -2.80
N ILE A 56 -9.79 -8.87 -3.47
CA ILE A 56 -9.90 -8.12 -4.71
C ILE A 56 -9.19 -8.89 -5.81
N THR A 57 -9.87 -9.11 -6.92
CA THR A 57 -9.30 -9.75 -8.11
C THR A 57 -9.62 -8.90 -9.34
N THR A 58 -8.59 -8.53 -10.09
CA THR A 58 -8.74 -7.79 -11.35
C THR A 58 -8.34 -8.67 -12.52
N TYR A 59 -9.13 -8.60 -13.57
CA TYR A 59 -8.95 -9.32 -14.82
C TYR A 59 -8.73 -8.31 -15.96
N ALA A 60 -7.93 -8.71 -16.93
CA ALA A 60 -7.79 -8.04 -18.21
C ALA A 60 -8.15 -9.05 -19.30
N ASN A 61 -9.19 -8.77 -20.10
CA ASN A 61 -9.69 -9.69 -21.14
C ASN A 61 -9.90 -11.14 -20.59
N ASP A 62 -10.53 -11.25 -19.42
CA ASP A 62 -10.82 -12.51 -18.72
C ASP A 62 -9.63 -13.25 -18.09
N GLU A 63 -8.39 -12.76 -18.27
CA GLU A 63 -7.22 -13.26 -17.56
C GLU A 63 -6.97 -12.47 -16.28
N LYS A 64 -6.65 -13.17 -15.18
CA LYS A 64 -6.31 -12.54 -13.91
C LYS A 64 -4.97 -11.80 -14.02
N VAL A 65 -4.97 -10.50 -13.67
CA VAL A 65 -3.79 -9.64 -13.73
C VAL A 65 -3.35 -9.11 -12.38
N LEU A 66 -4.26 -9.04 -11.39
CA LEU A 66 -3.96 -8.53 -10.05
C LEU A 66 -4.86 -9.23 -9.03
N GLU A 67 -4.30 -9.62 -7.89
CA GLU A 67 -5.09 -10.00 -6.73
C GLU A 67 -4.45 -9.51 -5.44
N TYR A 68 -5.28 -9.23 -4.44
CA TYR A 68 -4.84 -8.82 -3.11
C TYR A 68 -5.95 -8.88 -2.08
N TYR A 69 -5.57 -8.79 -0.82
CA TYR A 69 -6.47 -8.56 0.29
C TYR A 69 -6.29 -7.15 0.85
N ARG A 70 -7.38 -6.54 1.30
CA ARG A 70 -7.33 -5.28 2.06
C ARG A 70 -8.38 -5.25 3.15
N ALA A 71 -8.11 -4.52 4.23
CA ALA A 71 -9.02 -4.40 5.36
C ALA A 71 -9.42 -2.94 5.62
N PRO A 72 -10.54 -2.44 5.07
CA PRO A 72 -11.10 -1.17 5.49
C PRO A 72 -11.76 -1.27 6.86
N LEU A 73 -11.56 -0.23 7.67
CA LEU A 73 -12.31 0.06 8.89
C LEU A 73 -13.52 0.91 8.51
N VAL A 74 -14.73 0.47 8.88
CA VAL A 74 -15.99 1.12 8.49
C VAL A 74 -16.83 1.49 9.70
N ARG A 75 -17.63 2.57 9.61
CA ARG A 75 -18.65 2.92 10.60
C ARG A 75 -19.85 2.02 10.45
N LEU A 76 -20.31 1.44 11.55
CA LEU A 76 -21.57 0.66 11.57
C LEU A 76 -22.79 1.59 11.49
N LYS A 77 -23.89 1.07 10.93
CA LYS A 77 -25.18 1.77 10.88
C LYS A 77 -26.00 1.58 12.16
N GLY A 78 -25.85 0.40 12.75
CA GLY A 78 -26.64 -0.02 13.90
C GLY A 78 -26.19 0.66 15.19
N LYS A 79 -27.00 0.47 16.23
CA LYS A 79 -26.71 0.90 17.60
C LYS A 79 -25.97 -0.18 18.40
N GLU A 80 -25.88 -1.38 17.86
CA GLU A 80 -25.28 -2.57 18.49
C GLU A 80 -24.29 -3.23 17.54
N LEU A 81 -23.34 -4.00 18.10
CA LEU A 81 -22.44 -4.82 17.32
C LEU A 81 -23.17 -6.02 16.75
N PRO A 82 -23.01 -6.36 15.45
CA PRO A 82 -23.63 -7.55 14.83
C PRO A 82 -23.18 -8.88 15.40
N GLY A 83 -22.02 -8.95 16.07
CA GLY A 83 -21.46 -10.18 16.62
C GLY A 83 -20.44 -10.88 15.73
N HIS A 84 -19.90 -10.18 14.71
CA HIS A 84 -18.87 -10.74 13.84
C HIS A 84 -17.52 -10.80 14.57
N ASN A 85 -16.87 -11.96 14.49
CA ASN A 85 -15.57 -12.21 15.13
C ASN A 85 -14.68 -13.11 14.25
N ASP A 86 -14.71 -12.94 12.94
CA ASP A 86 -13.88 -13.70 12.04
C ASP A 86 -12.41 -13.33 12.21
N ASP A 87 -11.52 -14.30 11.95
CA ASP A 87 -10.10 -14.03 11.82
C ASP A 87 -9.83 -13.30 10.51
N LEU A 88 -9.16 -12.16 10.58
CA LEU A 88 -8.73 -11.39 9.41
C LEU A 88 -7.42 -11.90 8.81
N GLY A 89 -6.86 -12.99 9.34
CA GLY A 89 -5.57 -13.53 8.97
C GLY A 89 -4.40 -12.77 9.62
N SER A 90 -3.33 -13.48 9.85
CA SER A 90 -2.02 -12.94 10.23
C SER A 90 -1.21 -12.61 8.97
N ASP A 91 -0.10 -11.90 9.13
CA ASP A 91 0.88 -11.74 8.08
C ASP A 91 1.45 -13.12 7.70
N SER A 92 1.43 -13.44 6.41
CA SER A 92 2.05 -14.67 5.90
C SER A 92 3.58 -14.55 5.98
N GLU A 93 4.27 -15.68 5.97
CA GLU A 93 5.71 -15.68 5.79
C GLU A 93 6.06 -15.15 4.39
N LEU A 94 7.13 -14.33 4.30
CA LEU A 94 7.61 -13.80 3.03
C LEU A 94 8.20 -14.94 2.18
N ASN A 95 7.72 -15.08 0.95
CA ASN A 95 8.23 -16.06 -0.01
C ASN A 95 8.36 -15.42 -1.39
N LEU A 96 9.58 -15.10 -1.80
CA LEU A 96 9.86 -14.43 -3.08
C LEU A 96 9.46 -15.28 -4.30
N ASN A 97 9.41 -16.61 -4.17
CA ASN A 97 8.98 -17.49 -5.28
C ASN A 97 7.53 -17.21 -5.72
N GLU A 98 6.68 -16.70 -4.84
CA GLU A 98 5.28 -16.37 -5.18
C GLU A 98 5.15 -15.17 -6.11
N TYR A 99 6.22 -14.39 -6.29
CA TYR A 99 6.28 -13.19 -7.12
C TYR A 99 7.02 -13.40 -8.44
N GLN A 100 7.57 -14.61 -8.69
CA GLN A 100 8.15 -14.97 -9.97
C GLN A 100 7.05 -15.11 -11.02
N GLN A 101 7.30 -14.58 -12.21
CA GLN A 101 6.34 -14.61 -13.31
C GLN A 101 7.07 -14.73 -14.65
N SER A 102 6.68 -15.74 -15.45
CA SER A 102 7.28 -15.99 -16.76
C SER A 102 7.23 -14.79 -17.71
N SER A 103 6.25 -13.89 -17.56
CA SER A 103 6.12 -12.67 -18.36
C SER A 103 7.28 -11.69 -18.21
N TYR A 104 8.14 -11.82 -17.20
CA TYR A 104 9.32 -10.97 -16.99
C TYR A 104 10.64 -11.68 -17.32
N GLU A 105 10.65 -12.97 -17.60
CA GLU A 105 11.87 -13.75 -17.86
C GLU A 105 12.65 -13.24 -19.09
N ASP A 106 11.94 -12.77 -20.10
CA ASP A 106 12.52 -12.25 -21.35
C ASP A 106 12.92 -10.76 -21.26
N TRP A 107 12.73 -10.11 -20.12
CA TRP A 107 13.07 -8.70 -19.97
C TRP A 107 14.59 -8.51 -19.98
N LYS A 108 15.08 -7.60 -20.85
CA LYS A 108 16.50 -7.26 -20.95
C LYS A 108 16.91 -6.25 -19.89
N LEU A 109 17.15 -6.73 -18.67
CA LEU A 109 17.49 -5.88 -17.53
C LEU A 109 18.91 -5.28 -17.59
N SER A 110 19.76 -5.80 -18.48
CA SER A 110 21.15 -5.31 -18.65
C SER A 110 21.25 -3.82 -18.98
N SER A 111 20.22 -3.23 -19.57
CA SER A 111 20.16 -1.78 -19.81
C SER A 111 20.10 -0.95 -18.51
N LEU A 112 19.67 -1.55 -17.41
CA LEU A 112 19.58 -0.92 -16.09
C LEU A 112 20.85 -1.10 -15.26
N GLN A 113 21.75 -2.01 -15.62
CA GLN A 113 23.00 -2.27 -14.86
C GLN A 113 23.86 -1.02 -14.66
N LYS A 114 23.82 -0.08 -15.62
CA LYS A 114 24.52 1.20 -15.48
C LYS A 114 24.00 2.09 -14.32
N TYR A 115 22.85 1.77 -13.76
CA TYR A 115 22.27 2.44 -12.59
C TYR A 115 22.40 1.62 -11.33
N GLU A 116 23.05 0.45 -11.41
CA GLU A 116 23.31 -0.39 -10.25
C GLU A 116 24.18 0.37 -9.23
N GLN A 117 23.83 0.20 -7.97
CA GLN A 117 24.53 0.82 -6.85
C GLN A 117 24.85 -0.23 -5.80
N ASP A 118 25.97 -0.05 -5.11
CA ASP A 118 26.24 -0.81 -3.89
C ASP A 118 25.21 -0.44 -2.82
N ILE A 119 24.32 -1.37 -2.50
CA ILE A 119 23.31 -1.20 -1.46
C ILE A 119 23.95 -1.59 -0.14
N PRO A 120 24.17 -0.65 0.80
CA PRO A 120 24.74 -0.96 2.10
C PRO A 120 23.79 -1.89 2.87
N PRO A 121 24.33 -2.80 3.71
CA PRO A 121 23.51 -3.61 4.59
C PRO A 121 22.80 -2.73 5.63
N GLY A 122 21.60 -3.14 6.05
CA GLY A 122 20.81 -2.46 7.07
C GLY A 122 19.88 -1.38 6.52
N VAL A 123 19.53 -0.44 7.39
CA VAL A 123 18.56 0.62 7.08
C VAL A 123 19.23 1.76 6.30
N ILE A 124 18.66 2.08 5.16
CA ILE A 124 19.05 3.20 4.29
C ILE A 124 18.05 4.33 4.52
N ASN A 125 18.53 5.50 4.91
CA ASN A 125 17.71 6.69 4.99
C ASN A 125 17.77 7.44 3.65
N ASP A 126 16.60 7.74 3.05
CA ASP A 126 16.57 8.70 1.93
C ASP A 126 17.02 10.08 2.47
N PRO A 127 18.00 10.72 1.85
CA PRO A 127 18.44 12.04 2.28
C PRO A 127 17.39 13.13 2.08
N LEU A 128 16.37 12.87 1.25
CA LEU A 128 15.29 13.79 0.97
C LEU A 128 14.07 13.50 1.85
N LYS A 129 13.35 14.57 2.17
CA LYS A 129 12.01 14.51 2.75
C LYS A 129 11.03 15.12 1.78
N ASP A 130 9.81 14.62 1.76
CA ASP A 130 8.74 15.13 0.89
C ASP A 130 7.60 15.73 1.72
N VAL A 131 7.13 16.90 1.33
CA VAL A 131 5.90 17.50 1.88
C VAL A 131 4.70 16.86 1.20
N VAL A 132 3.68 16.54 1.98
CA VAL A 132 2.40 16.05 1.45
C VAL A 132 1.61 17.21 0.89
N ASP A 133 1.63 17.39 -0.41
CA ASP A 133 0.88 18.41 -1.14
C ASP A 133 -0.11 17.79 -2.13
N GLN A 134 -0.96 18.61 -2.78
CA GLN A 134 -1.87 18.16 -3.85
C GLN A 134 -2.78 16.96 -3.49
N ALA A 135 -3.00 16.69 -2.19
CA ALA A 135 -3.73 15.51 -1.76
C ALA A 135 -5.16 15.45 -2.33
N LEU A 136 -5.88 16.59 -2.38
CA LEU A 136 -7.23 16.64 -2.95
C LEU A 136 -7.23 16.48 -4.48
N ALA A 137 -6.20 16.97 -5.17
CA ALA A 137 -6.04 16.78 -6.61
C ALA A 137 -5.87 15.30 -6.95
N LEU A 138 -5.03 14.58 -6.20
CA LEU A 138 -4.83 13.14 -6.35
C LEU A 138 -6.12 12.35 -6.10
N VAL A 139 -6.89 12.70 -5.06
CA VAL A 139 -8.19 12.07 -4.75
C VAL A 139 -9.17 12.22 -5.92
N ARG A 140 -9.18 13.38 -6.58
CA ARG A 140 -10.03 13.62 -7.77
C ARG A 140 -9.53 12.86 -8.99
N LEU A 141 -8.23 12.87 -9.24
CA LEU A 141 -7.59 12.18 -10.37
C LEU A 141 -7.82 10.67 -10.30
N THR A 142 -7.66 10.07 -9.11
CA THR A 142 -7.86 8.63 -8.88
C THR A 142 -9.34 8.25 -8.69
N GLN A 143 -10.26 9.23 -8.76
CA GLN A 143 -11.69 9.03 -8.53
C GLN A 143 -12.01 8.36 -7.18
N ASN A 144 -11.16 8.55 -6.17
CA ASN A 144 -11.41 8.02 -4.84
C ASN A 144 -12.68 8.69 -4.26
N VAL A 145 -13.69 7.88 -3.94
CA VAL A 145 -15.02 8.34 -3.47
C VAL A 145 -15.16 8.35 -1.95
N ALA A 146 -14.10 8.03 -1.20
CA ALA A 146 -14.15 8.06 0.26
C ALA A 146 -14.25 9.51 0.76
N SER A 147 -15.32 9.82 1.49
CA SER A 147 -15.61 11.18 1.94
C SER A 147 -14.55 11.76 2.87
N VAL A 148 -13.89 10.93 3.69
CA VAL A 148 -12.82 11.34 4.61
C VAL A 148 -11.62 12.00 3.92
N HIS A 149 -11.41 11.73 2.62
CA HIS A 149 -10.35 12.35 1.82
C HIS A 149 -10.81 13.59 1.05
N ARG A 150 -12.12 13.90 1.07
CA ARG A 150 -12.74 14.98 0.30
C ARG A 150 -13.30 16.10 1.17
N ASP A 151 -13.88 15.74 2.29
CA ASP A 151 -14.60 16.64 3.20
C ASP A 151 -13.98 16.52 4.61
N VAL A 152 -13.51 17.63 5.16
CA VAL A 152 -12.95 17.68 6.50
C VAL A 152 -13.96 17.26 7.57
N ASN A 153 -15.26 17.57 7.36
CA ASN A 153 -16.32 17.20 8.31
C ASN A 153 -16.61 15.70 8.34
N ALA A 154 -16.19 14.96 7.32
CA ALA A 154 -16.27 13.50 7.29
C ALA A 154 -15.07 12.81 7.94
N SER A 155 -13.99 13.56 8.19
CA SER A 155 -12.77 13.05 8.84
C SER A 155 -13.02 12.83 10.34
N PRO A 156 -12.46 11.75 10.93
CA PRO A 156 -12.43 11.57 12.38
C PRO A 156 -11.37 12.47 13.07
N TYR A 157 -10.59 13.21 12.31
CA TYR A 157 -9.52 14.10 12.75
C TYR A 157 -9.89 15.57 12.52
N PRO A 158 -9.20 16.54 13.16
CA PRO A 158 -9.40 17.95 12.90
C PRO A 158 -9.16 18.36 11.45
N ASN A 159 -8.25 17.64 10.76
CA ASN A 159 -7.90 17.89 9.38
C ASN A 159 -8.45 16.77 8.46
N ARG A 160 -8.53 17.07 7.16
CA ARG A 160 -8.87 16.06 6.15
C ARG A 160 -7.78 15.00 6.08
N LEU A 161 -8.19 13.72 6.21
CA LEU A 161 -7.26 12.60 6.11
C LEU A 161 -6.73 12.48 4.68
N VAL A 162 -5.42 12.42 4.51
CA VAL A 162 -4.78 12.14 3.22
C VAL A 162 -5.09 10.71 2.77
N TYR A 163 -5.28 10.52 1.48
CA TYR A 163 -5.46 9.20 0.88
C TYR A 163 -4.21 8.35 1.07
N GLY A 164 -4.34 7.17 1.68
CA GLY A 164 -3.18 6.30 1.99
C GLY A 164 -2.34 5.94 0.77
N GLY A 165 -2.96 5.86 -0.42
CA GLY A 165 -2.22 5.68 -1.68
C GLY A 165 -1.27 6.84 -2.02
N HIS A 166 -1.50 8.04 -1.50
CA HIS A 166 -0.57 9.16 -1.64
C HIS A 166 0.72 8.90 -0.84
N THR A 167 0.58 8.47 0.41
CA THR A 167 1.74 8.11 1.25
C THR A 167 2.55 6.98 0.62
N VAL A 168 1.89 5.95 0.06
CA VAL A 168 2.56 4.87 -0.68
C VAL A 168 3.26 5.40 -1.93
N ALA A 169 2.65 6.32 -2.67
CA ALA A 169 3.26 6.91 -3.88
C ALA A 169 4.54 7.71 -3.55
N LEU A 170 4.54 8.48 -2.46
CA LEU A 170 5.73 9.19 -1.98
C LEU A 170 6.81 8.20 -1.50
N ALA A 171 6.42 7.13 -0.80
CA ALA A 171 7.34 6.05 -0.43
C ALA A 171 7.95 5.36 -1.66
N GLN A 172 7.16 5.15 -2.72
CA GLN A 172 7.67 4.59 -3.98
C GLN A 172 8.61 5.56 -4.70
N ALA A 173 8.33 6.85 -4.70
CA ALA A 173 9.22 7.85 -5.26
C ALA A 173 10.58 7.85 -4.54
N SER A 174 10.56 7.78 -3.20
CA SER A 174 11.76 7.59 -2.38
C SER A 174 12.49 6.28 -2.70
N LEU A 175 11.75 5.15 -2.75
CA LEU A 175 12.31 3.85 -3.12
C LEU A 175 13.07 3.92 -4.46
N SER A 176 12.48 4.58 -5.47
CA SER A 176 13.09 4.73 -6.80
C SER A 176 14.34 5.63 -6.81
N ARG A 177 14.47 6.54 -5.84
CA ARG A 177 15.69 7.33 -5.65
C ARG A 177 16.84 6.49 -5.06
N VAL A 178 16.49 5.54 -4.17
CA VAL A 178 17.44 4.67 -3.48
C VAL A 178 17.81 3.45 -4.34
N PHE A 179 16.86 2.85 -5.04
CA PHE A 179 17.06 1.66 -5.88
C PHE A 179 16.90 2.04 -7.37
N THR A 180 17.90 2.72 -7.91
CA THR A 180 17.85 3.33 -9.25
C THR A 180 17.82 2.34 -10.41
N ASN A 181 18.15 1.07 -10.15
CA ASN A 181 18.10 -0.03 -11.12
C ASN A 181 16.80 -0.86 -11.03
N THR A 182 15.75 -0.32 -10.40
CA THR A 182 14.43 -0.96 -10.34
C THR A 182 13.76 -0.97 -11.71
N ALA A 183 13.43 -2.14 -12.21
CA ALA A 183 12.68 -2.32 -13.45
C ALA A 183 11.17 -2.15 -13.26
N THR A 184 10.63 -2.80 -12.23
CA THR A 184 9.20 -2.76 -11.90
C THR A 184 8.93 -3.26 -10.48
N ILE A 185 7.69 -3.03 -10.00
CA ILE A 185 7.16 -3.65 -8.80
C ILE A 185 6.35 -4.89 -9.21
N LEU A 186 6.66 -6.05 -8.64
CA LEU A 186 5.97 -7.31 -8.87
C LEU A 186 4.75 -7.48 -7.96
N GLY A 187 4.76 -6.81 -6.83
CA GLY A 187 3.70 -6.86 -5.83
C GLY A 187 4.11 -6.27 -4.50
N TRP A 188 3.27 -6.50 -3.48
CA TRP A 188 3.55 -6.12 -2.09
C TRP A 188 3.29 -7.31 -1.18
N HIS A 189 4.24 -7.61 -0.33
CA HIS A 189 4.00 -8.59 0.72
C HIS A 189 2.98 -8.05 1.73
N LEU A 190 3.23 -6.85 2.24
CA LEU A 190 2.30 -6.12 3.10
C LEU A 190 2.37 -4.61 2.88
N CYS A 191 1.32 -3.92 3.35
CA CYS A 191 1.27 -2.48 3.48
C CYS A 191 0.36 -2.15 4.66
N ASN A 192 0.93 -1.61 5.73
CA ASN A 192 0.25 -1.23 6.96
C ASN A 192 0.18 0.30 7.06
N HIS A 193 -1.02 0.86 7.13
CA HIS A 193 -1.19 2.26 7.49
C HIS A 193 -1.23 2.38 9.01
N THR A 194 -0.13 2.80 9.63
CA THR A 194 0.07 2.81 11.09
C THR A 194 -0.36 4.11 11.74
N GLY A 195 -0.43 5.20 10.96
CA GLY A 195 -0.85 6.52 11.45
C GLY A 195 -1.52 7.39 10.39
N PRO A 196 -2.22 8.46 10.82
CA PRO A 196 -2.83 9.43 9.92
C PRO A 196 -1.79 10.38 9.34
N VAL A 197 -1.98 10.73 8.06
CA VAL A 197 -1.22 11.74 7.33
C VAL A 197 -2.17 12.86 6.91
N PHE A 198 -1.71 14.11 7.00
CA PHE A 198 -2.46 15.31 6.62
C PHE A 198 -1.70 16.10 5.56
N GLU A 199 -2.39 17.00 4.88
CA GLU A 199 -1.76 17.95 3.97
C GLU A 199 -0.77 18.81 4.73
N GLU A 200 0.36 19.18 4.13
CA GLU A 200 1.51 19.88 4.72
C GLU A 200 2.36 19.05 5.71
N ASP A 201 2.02 17.79 5.99
CA ASP A 201 2.92 16.93 6.75
C ASP A 201 4.24 16.71 6.00
N LEU A 202 5.36 16.77 6.72
CA LEU A 202 6.70 16.47 6.19
C LEU A 202 7.03 15.00 6.45
N LEU A 203 7.33 14.24 5.41
CA LEU A 203 7.62 12.81 5.47
C LEU A 203 9.10 12.51 5.24
N SER A 204 9.65 11.58 6.02
CA SER A 204 10.95 10.95 5.76
C SER A 204 10.79 9.45 5.51
N PHE A 205 11.77 8.85 4.84
CA PHE A 205 11.69 7.49 4.33
C PHE A 205 12.92 6.69 4.73
N GLN A 206 12.68 5.45 5.12
CA GLN A 206 13.72 4.46 5.43
C GLN A 206 13.46 3.21 4.61
N HIS A 207 14.50 2.60 4.08
CA HIS A 207 14.44 1.38 3.29
C HIS A 207 15.43 0.35 3.81
N GLU A 208 15.05 -0.91 3.84
CA GLU A 208 15.89 -2.04 4.26
C GLU A 208 15.62 -3.23 3.33
N VAL A 209 16.65 -3.77 2.72
CA VAL A 209 16.53 -5.05 1.98
C VAL A 209 16.38 -6.16 3.00
N ILE A 210 15.23 -6.85 2.99
CA ILE A 210 14.93 -7.92 3.95
C ILE A 210 15.05 -9.31 3.33
N ASP A 211 14.98 -9.41 2.00
CA ASP A 211 15.21 -10.65 1.27
C ASP A 211 15.59 -10.35 -0.19
N LYS A 212 16.40 -11.23 -0.80
CA LYS A 212 16.87 -11.10 -2.18
C LYS A 212 17.05 -12.47 -2.81
N GLN A 213 16.61 -12.61 -4.05
CA GLN A 213 16.73 -13.84 -4.84
C GLN A 213 17.10 -13.52 -6.29
N GLU A 214 18.03 -14.28 -6.86
CA GLU A 214 18.31 -14.21 -8.30
C GLU A 214 17.10 -14.67 -9.11
N TYR A 215 16.78 -13.93 -10.17
CA TYR A 215 15.67 -14.22 -11.05
C TYR A 215 15.90 -13.68 -12.46
N ALA A 216 15.82 -14.56 -13.46
CA ALA A 216 16.10 -14.24 -14.86
C ALA A 216 17.48 -13.55 -15.03
N SER A 217 17.53 -12.37 -15.62
CA SER A 217 18.78 -11.58 -15.79
C SER A 217 19.02 -10.55 -14.69
N GLY A 218 18.34 -10.67 -13.55
CA GLY A 218 18.42 -9.72 -12.46
C GLY A 218 18.07 -10.34 -11.11
N ASN A 219 17.40 -9.57 -10.25
CA ASN A 219 17.04 -10.00 -8.90
C ASN A 219 15.60 -9.60 -8.55
N ILE A 220 14.93 -10.44 -7.77
CA ILE A 220 13.73 -10.08 -7.02
C ILE A 220 14.18 -9.70 -5.62
N ILE A 221 13.78 -8.52 -5.15
CA ILE A 221 14.17 -7.97 -3.85
C ILE A 221 12.93 -7.57 -3.07
N ALA A 222 12.83 -8.00 -1.83
CA ALA A 222 11.85 -7.47 -0.87
C ALA A 222 12.49 -6.33 -0.07
N VAL A 223 11.84 -5.17 -0.09
CA VAL A 223 12.32 -3.99 0.62
C VAL A 223 11.31 -3.56 1.67
N ARG A 224 11.70 -3.54 2.95
CA ARG A 224 10.89 -2.90 3.98
C ARG A 224 11.07 -1.39 3.88
N SER A 225 10.00 -0.69 3.54
CA SER A 225 9.95 0.76 3.47
C SER A 225 9.10 1.29 4.62
N ARG A 226 9.66 2.17 5.45
CA ARG A 226 8.96 2.84 6.55
C ARG A 226 8.90 4.33 6.28
N VAL A 227 7.75 4.91 6.57
CA VAL A 227 7.51 6.35 6.41
C VAL A 227 7.21 6.96 7.76
N PHE A 228 7.88 8.06 8.07
CA PHE A 228 7.71 8.80 9.31
C PHE A 228 7.25 10.22 9.01
N VAL A 229 6.23 10.66 9.74
CA VAL A 229 5.77 12.05 9.71
C VAL A 229 6.50 12.86 10.77
N HIS A 230 6.91 14.07 10.39
CA HIS A 230 7.52 15.05 11.28
C HIS A 230 6.54 16.21 11.49
N ARG A 231 6.18 16.49 12.74
CA ARG A 231 5.36 17.61 13.16
C ARG A 231 6.09 18.40 14.24
N ASP A 232 5.78 19.69 14.32
CA ASP A 232 6.41 20.56 15.30
C ASP A 232 6.20 20.07 16.73
N ASN A 233 7.29 20.03 17.50
CA ASN A 233 7.32 19.61 18.91
C ASN A 233 6.89 18.15 19.18
N GLU A 234 6.87 17.27 18.16
CA GLU A 234 6.59 15.84 18.29
C GLU A 234 7.79 15.00 17.83
N GLU A 235 7.97 13.84 18.45
CA GLU A 235 8.89 12.83 17.90
C GLU A 235 8.34 12.28 16.59
N PRO A 236 9.19 11.93 15.62
CA PRO A 236 8.74 11.35 14.36
C PRO A 236 7.88 10.11 14.58
N GLN A 237 6.69 10.07 13.97
CA GLN A 237 5.74 8.97 14.10
C GLN A 237 5.71 8.15 12.82
N GLU A 238 5.79 6.82 12.94
CA GLU A 238 5.60 5.92 11.81
C GLU A 238 4.14 5.95 11.35
N VAL A 239 3.93 6.21 10.05
CA VAL A 239 2.61 6.29 9.42
C VAL A 239 2.38 5.23 8.37
N LEU A 240 3.44 4.58 7.89
CA LEU A 240 3.38 3.51 6.90
C LEU A 240 4.53 2.52 7.11
N GLU A 241 4.20 1.24 7.11
CA GLU A 241 5.13 0.15 6.81
C GLU A 241 4.66 -0.53 5.50
N TRP A 242 5.55 -0.59 4.52
CA TRP A 242 5.26 -1.15 3.21
C TRP A 242 6.40 -2.05 2.75
N ILE A 243 6.09 -3.27 2.33
CA ILE A 243 7.07 -4.22 1.79
C ILE A 243 6.74 -4.51 0.33
N PRO A 244 7.21 -3.65 -0.60
CA PRO A 244 7.18 -3.95 -2.03
C PRO A 244 8.17 -5.06 -2.38
N ILE A 245 7.82 -5.80 -3.42
CA ILE A 245 8.68 -6.76 -4.09
C ILE A 245 9.02 -6.17 -5.44
N ILE A 246 10.29 -5.88 -5.65
CA ILE A 246 10.80 -5.20 -6.86
C ILE A 246 11.66 -6.14 -7.69
N LEU A 247 11.62 -5.94 -9.01
CA LEU A 247 12.53 -6.55 -9.97
C LEU A 247 13.63 -5.54 -10.29
N THR A 248 14.87 -5.93 -10.15
CA THR A 248 16.06 -5.09 -10.43
C THR A 248 17.00 -5.78 -11.43
N SER A 249 17.92 -5.02 -12.01
CA SER A 249 19.04 -5.59 -12.75
C SER A 249 20.05 -6.26 -11.85
#